data_160464d0c1c5b13ff3e56f51edd1a688
#
_entry.id   160464d0c1c5b13ff3e56f51edd1a688
#
_cell.length_a   1.000
_cell.length_b   1.000
_cell.length_c   1.000
_cell.angle_alpha   90.00
_cell.angle_beta   90.00
_cell.angle_gamma   90.00
#
_symmetry.space_group_name_H-M   'P 1'
#
loop_
_entity.id
_entity.type
_entity.pdbx_description
1 polymer ?
#
loop_
_entity_poly.entity_id
_entity_poly.type
_entity_poly.pdbx_seq_one_letter_code
_entity_poly.pdbx_strand_id
1 'polypeptide(L)'
;MLRKIRITAAPVFFTVITLLLLDFTGTLHAWFGWMAKVQLLPAVLAVNAGVVAALVLLTLLFGRVYCSVICPLGVFQDVVSRAAARRRKNRFRYSRALSWLRYGILALFLVALVAHFKPVSNLLAPYSAYGRIVSNLFAPLYLWGNNLLAYLAERAGSYAFYTVDVWVKGAATLAVAAVTFIVLAVLAWRNGRTYCNTVLSLIHI
;
A
#
# COMPACT_ATOMS: atom_id res chain seq x y z
N MET A 1 -24.81 -6.17 6.29
CA MET A 1 -23.84 -5.76 7.34
C MET A 1 -22.40 -5.73 6.83
N LEU A 2 -21.85 -6.78 6.27
CA LEU A 2 -20.44 -6.88 5.80
C LEU A 2 -20.00 -5.76 4.84
N ARG A 3 -20.89 -5.30 3.94
CA ARG A 3 -20.55 -4.19 3.01
C ARG A 3 -20.32 -2.87 3.74
N LYS A 4 -21.10 -2.55 4.78
CA LYS A 4 -20.94 -1.32 5.58
C LYS A 4 -19.64 -1.37 6.37
N ILE A 5 -19.36 -2.47 7.05
CA ILE A 5 -18.11 -2.69 7.83
C ILE A 5 -16.88 -2.53 6.92
N ARG A 6 -16.91 -3.10 5.71
CA ARG A 6 -15.82 -2.96 4.75
C ARG A 6 -15.60 -1.53 4.27
N ILE A 7 -16.68 -0.76 4.07
CA ILE A 7 -16.59 0.64 3.60
C ILE A 7 -16.04 1.55 4.69
N THR A 8 -16.31 1.26 5.97
CA THR A 8 -15.80 2.06 7.09
C THR A 8 -14.39 1.63 7.54
N ALA A 9 -14.11 0.34 7.56
CA ALA A 9 -12.81 -0.17 7.98
C ALA A 9 -11.68 0.10 6.97
N ALA A 10 -11.96 0.04 5.67
CA ALA A 10 -10.95 0.25 4.64
C ALA A 10 -10.26 1.62 4.71
N PRO A 11 -10.97 2.78 4.80
CA PRO A 11 -10.31 4.06 4.93
C PRO A 11 -9.55 4.20 6.27
N VAL A 12 -10.04 3.61 7.36
CA VAL A 12 -9.34 3.65 8.65
C VAL A 12 -7.99 2.93 8.55
N PHE A 13 -7.98 1.68 8.05
CA PHE A 13 -6.72 0.95 7.83
C PHE A 13 -5.78 1.66 6.88
N PHE A 14 -6.31 2.20 5.80
CA PHE A 14 -5.54 2.93 4.81
C PHE A 14 -4.87 4.18 5.38
N THR A 15 -5.63 5.00 6.11
CA THR A 15 -5.10 6.24 6.72
C THR A 15 -4.09 5.92 7.82
N VAL A 16 -4.36 4.96 8.70
CA VAL A 16 -3.43 4.59 9.76
C VAL A 16 -2.12 4.03 9.17
N ILE A 17 -2.17 3.14 8.19
CA ILE A 17 -0.96 2.61 7.55
C ILE A 17 -0.19 3.73 6.81
N THR A 18 -0.88 4.64 6.14
CA THR A 18 -0.23 5.77 5.46
C THR A 18 0.47 6.68 6.47
N LEU A 19 -0.20 7.01 7.58
CA LEU A 19 0.39 7.80 8.65
C LEU A 19 1.57 7.09 9.33
N LEU A 20 1.50 5.77 9.54
CA LEU A 20 2.63 4.98 10.03
C LEU A 20 3.85 5.04 9.10
N LEU A 21 3.63 5.05 7.78
CA LEU A 21 4.69 5.16 6.79
C LEU A 21 5.25 6.58 6.66
N LEU A 22 4.49 7.60 7.07
CA LEU A 22 4.89 9.01 7.10
C LEU A 22 5.43 9.44 8.47
N ASP A 23 5.30 8.60 9.50
CA ASP A 23 5.71 8.92 10.85
C ASP A 23 7.24 9.01 10.96
N PHE A 24 7.72 10.25 11.08
CA PHE A 24 9.14 10.55 11.31
C PHE A 24 9.48 10.68 12.80
N THR A 25 8.47 10.82 13.68
CA THR A 25 8.65 10.95 15.13
C THR A 25 8.67 9.60 15.86
N GLY A 26 8.18 8.54 15.22
CA GLY A 26 8.07 7.19 15.81
C GLY A 26 6.92 7.04 16.82
N THR A 27 6.18 8.10 17.10
CA THR A 27 5.08 8.08 18.08
C THR A 27 3.92 7.20 17.65
N LEU A 28 3.50 7.30 16.39
CA LEU A 28 2.44 6.45 15.83
C LEU A 28 2.89 4.99 15.74
N HIS A 29 4.17 4.74 15.48
CA HIS A 29 4.75 3.39 15.43
C HIS A 29 4.68 2.68 16.79
N ALA A 30 4.84 3.40 17.89
CA ALA A 30 4.71 2.85 19.24
C ALA A 30 3.29 2.34 19.52
N TRP A 31 2.26 3.05 19.06
CA TRP A 31 0.85 2.71 19.33
C TRP A 31 0.24 1.77 18.29
N PHE A 32 0.49 2.00 17.02
CA PHE A 32 -0.17 1.32 15.89
C PHE A 32 0.76 0.43 15.05
N GLY A 33 2.04 0.27 15.44
CA GLY A 33 3.02 -0.54 14.70
C GLY A 33 2.59 -2.00 14.48
N TRP A 34 1.70 -2.53 15.33
CA TRP A 34 1.13 -3.87 15.16
C TRP A 34 0.33 -4.00 13.86
N MET A 35 -0.30 -2.92 13.35
CA MET A 35 -1.05 -2.94 12.09
C MET A 35 -0.14 -3.14 10.87
N ALA A 36 1.11 -2.66 10.94
CA ALA A 36 2.11 -2.96 9.92
C ALA A 36 2.56 -4.43 9.97
N LYS A 37 2.67 -5.02 11.16
CA LYS A 37 3.06 -6.43 11.36
C LYS A 37 1.98 -7.43 10.91
N VAL A 38 0.73 -7.03 10.86
CA VAL A 38 -0.40 -7.84 10.35
C VAL A 38 -0.41 -7.93 8.82
N GLN A 39 0.40 -7.13 8.11
CA GLN A 39 0.53 -7.25 6.66
C GLN A 39 1.20 -8.58 6.27
N LEU A 40 0.74 -9.20 5.17
CA LEU A 40 1.15 -10.54 4.77
C LEU A 40 2.68 -10.70 4.65
N LEU A 41 3.36 -9.77 3.95
CA LEU A 41 4.80 -9.87 3.77
C LEU A 41 5.59 -9.70 5.08
N PRO A 42 5.36 -8.66 5.93
CA PRO A 42 5.99 -8.57 7.24
C PRO A 42 5.72 -9.78 8.13
N ALA A 43 4.50 -10.33 8.12
CA ALA A 43 4.15 -11.52 8.89
C ALA A 43 4.91 -12.76 8.45
N VAL A 44 5.07 -12.98 7.14
CA VAL A 44 5.84 -14.10 6.57
C VAL A 44 7.33 -13.93 6.89
N LEU A 45 7.89 -12.74 6.71
CA LEU A 45 9.31 -12.47 6.99
C LEU A 45 9.66 -12.56 8.49
N ALA A 46 8.70 -12.22 9.36
CA ALA A 46 8.85 -12.39 10.80
C ALA A 46 8.59 -13.83 11.28
N VAL A 47 8.31 -14.77 10.37
CA VAL A 47 7.95 -16.17 10.66
C VAL A 47 6.80 -16.29 11.67
N ASN A 48 5.87 -15.34 11.63
CA ASN A 48 4.73 -15.32 12.53
C ASN A 48 3.60 -16.21 11.98
N ALA A 49 3.72 -17.52 12.22
CA ALA A 49 2.79 -18.52 11.71
C ALA A 49 1.33 -18.25 12.13
N GLY A 50 1.11 -17.70 13.32
CA GLY A 50 -0.22 -17.38 13.82
C GLY A 50 -0.92 -16.30 13.00
N VAL A 51 -0.21 -15.21 12.68
CA VAL A 51 -0.77 -14.13 11.83
C VAL A 51 -0.99 -14.62 10.41
N VAL A 52 -0.05 -15.38 9.85
CA VAL A 52 -0.20 -15.96 8.49
C VAL A 52 -1.41 -16.91 8.44
N ALA A 53 -1.55 -17.82 9.41
CA ALA A 53 -2.71 -18.72 9.49
C ALA A 53 -4.02 -17.96 9.63
N ALA A 54 -4.08 -16.93 10.49
CA ALA A 54 -5.25 -16.08 10.65
C ALA A 54 -5.61 -15.34 9.34
N LEU A 55 -4.64 -14.82 8.60
CA LEU A 55 -4.88 -14.18 7.31
C LEU A 55 -5.37 -15.16 6.25
N VAL A 56 -4.80 -16.37 6.21
CA VAL A 56 -5.26 -17.44 5.31
C VAL A 56 -6.68 -17.83 5.65
N LEU A 57 -6.99 -18.08 6.92
CA LEU A 57 -8.34 -18.42 7.37
C LEU A 57 -9.35 -17.31 7.04
N LEU A 58 -8.98 -16.07 7.27
CA LEU A 58 -9.79 -14.89 6.94
C LEU A 58 -10.06 -14.80 5.43
N THR A 59 -9.07 -15.11 4.59
CA THR A 59 -9.26 -15.12 3.14
C THR A 59 -10.13 -16.29 2.68
N LEU A 60 -10.02 -17.46 3.31
CA LEU A 60 -10.87 -18.63 3.01
C LEU A 60 -12.32 -18.38 3.40
N LEU A 61 -12.58 -17.79 4.57
CA LEU A 61 -13.94 -17.54 5.06
C LEU A 61 -14.63 -16.37 4.37
N PHE A 62 -13.91 -15.28 4.14
CA PHE A 62 -14.48 -14.00 3.66
C PHE A 62 -14.01 -13.59 2.26
N GLY A 63 -13.22 -14.43 1.60
CA GLY A 63 -12.70 -14.16 0.26
C GLY A 63 -11.77 -12.93 0.21
N ARG A 64 -12.07 -11.96 -0.62
CA ARG A 64 -11.19 -10.82 -0.91
C ARG A 64 -11.15 -9.71 0.15
N VAL A 65 -11.47 -10.01 1.43
CA VAL A 65 -11.50 -8.99 2.50
C VAL A 65 -10.11 -8.42 2.76
N TYR A 66 -9.07 -9.25 2.77
CA TYR A 66 -7.69 -8.78 2.93
C TYR A 66 -7.33 -7.66 1.95
N CYS A 67 -7.54 -7.90 0.64
CA CYS A 67 -7.24 -6.90 -0.41
C CYS A 67 -8.14 -5.67 -0.37
N SER A 68 -9.31 -5.76 0.24
CA SER A 68 -10.28 -4.66 0.22
C SER A 68 -10.28 -3.81 1.49
N VAL A 69 -9.64 -4.29 2.57
CA VAL A 69 -9.63 -3.62 3.87
C VAL A 69 -8.23 -3.46 4.41
N ILE A 70 -7.44 -4.55 4.45
CA ILE A 70 -6.15 -4.58 5.14
C ILE A 70 -5.02 -4.10 4.21
N CYS A 71 -5.04 -4.48 2.92
CA CYS A 71 -3.99 -4.12 1.98
C CYS A 71 -4.12 -2.67 1.49
N PRO A 72 -3.17 -1.78 1.82
CA PRO A 72 -3.26 -0.37 1.45
C PRO A 72 -3.23 -0.16 -0.06
N LEU A 73 -2.51 -0.99 -0.81
CA LEU A 73 -2.48 -0.92 -2.27
C LEU A 73 -3.84 -1.22 -2.90
N GLY A 74 -4.57 -2.20 -2.35
CA GLY A 74 -5.91 -2.54 -2.81
C GLY A 74 -6.92 -1.42 -2.55
N VAL A 75 -6.84 -0.79 -1.38
CA VAL A 75 -7.69 0.36 -1.03
C VAL A 75 -7.35 1.57 -1.91
N PHE A 76 -6.06 1.83 -2.17
CA PHE A 76 -5.62 2.88 -3.10
C PHE A 76 -6.23 2.69 -4.49
N GLN A 77 -6.18 1.49 -5.06
CA GLN A 77 -6.81 1.20 -6.35
C GLN A 77 -8.34 1.42 -6.33
N ASP A 78 -9.00 1.11 -5.21
CA ASP A 78 -10.43 1.39 -5.05
C ASP A 78 -10.74 2.88 -5.05
N VAL A 79 -9.93 3.69 -4.37
CA VAL A 79 -10.09 5.14 -4.34
C VAL A 79 -9.95 5.71 -5.76
N VAL A 80 -8.87 5.33 -6.47
CA VAL A 80 -8.62 5.79 -7.84
C VAL A 80 -9.73 5.33 -8.79
N SER A 81 -10.18 4.07 -8.68
CA SER A 81 -11.23 3.54 -9.54
C SER A 81 -12.59 4.20 -9.29
N ARG A 82 -12.91 4.55 -8.04
CA ARG A 82 -14.11 5.30 -7.70
C ARG A 82 -14.07 6.73 -8.22
N ALA A 83 -12.91 7.39 -8.16
CA ALA A 83 -12.71 8.71 -8.75
C ALA A 83 -12.88 8.68 -10.27
N ALA A 84 -12.34 7.66 -10.94
CA ALA A 84 -12.51 7.44 -12.36
C ALA A 84 -13.97 7.16 -12.74
N ALA A 85 -14.68 6.35 -11.96
CA ALA A 85 -16.11 6.03 -12.20
C ALA A 85 -17.04 7.25 -12.11
N ARG A 86 -16.70 8.23 -11.26
CA ARG A 86 -17.45 9.49 -11.17
C ARG A 86 -17.31 10.36 -12.42
N ARG A 87 -16.16 10.28 -13.11
CA ARG A 87 -15.88 11.06 -14.34
C ARG A 87 -16.28 10.36 -15.63
N ARG A 88 -16.29 9.02 -15.63
CA ARG A 88 -16.63 8.20 -16.81
C ARG A 88 -18.01 7.60 -16.65
N LYS A 89 -18.93 7.88 -17.59
CA LYS A 89 -20.24 7.22 -17.73
C LYS A 89 -20.14 5.72 -18.09
N ASN A 90 -18.99 5.24 -18.55
CA ASN A 90 -18.80 3.85 -18.96
C ASN A 90 -18.46 2.94 -17.79
N ARG A 91 -19.23 1.85 -17.66
CA ARG A 91 -18.94 0.76 -16.72
C ARG A 91 -17.58 0.14 -17.02
N PHE A 92 -16.81 -0.18 -15.97
CA PHE A 92 -15.56 -0.92 -16.11
C PHE A 92 -15.80 -2.24 -16.85
N ARG A 93 -15.03 -2.47 -17.91
CA ARG A 93 -15.11 -3.73 -18.67
C ARG A 93 -14.35 -4.79 -17.88
N TYR A 94 -14.98 -5.94 -17.62
CA TYR A 94 -14.30 -7.06 -17.01
C TYR A 94 -13.15 -7.53 -17.92
N SER A 95 -11.91 -7.45 -17.44
CA SER A 95 -10.77 -8.05 -18.14
C SER A 95 -10.57 -9.47 -17.60
N ARG A 96 -10.48 -10.43 -18.54
CA ARG A 96 -10.22 -11.83 -18.22
C ARG A 96 -8.83 -11.93 -17.57
N ALA A 97 -8.74 -12.55 -16.40
CA ALA A 97 -7.47 -12.75 -15.73
C ALA A 97 -6.55 -13.64 -16.57
N LEU A 98 -5.31 -13.19 -16.83
CA LEU A 98 -4.28 -13.98 -17.51
C LEU A 98 -3.71 -15.00 -16.50
N SER A 99 -4.34 -16.17 -16.42
CA SER A 99 -3.99 -17.19 -15.43
C SER A 99 -2.52 -17.61 -15.50
N TRP A 100 -1.95 -17.70 -16.69
CA TRP A 100 -0.54 -18.07 -16.88
C TRP A 100 0.41 -17.02 -16.29
N LEU A 101 0.18 -15.72 -16.55
CA LEU A 101 0.96 -14.62 -15.98
C LEU A 101 0.87 -14.62 -14.44
N ARG A 102 -0.31 -14.88 -13.92
CA ARG A 102 -0.62 -14.90 -12.51
C ARG A 102 0.13 -15.98 -11.75
N TYR A 103 0.12 -17.22 -12.25
CA TYR A 103 0.86 -18.33 -11.66
C TYR A 103 2.38 -18.20 -11.85
N GLY A 104 2.82 -17.63 -12.97
CA GLY A 104 4.24 -17.33 -13.21
C GLY A 104 4.79 -16.30 -12.22
N ILE A 105 4.06 -15.22 -11.94
CA ILE A 105 4.47 -14.21 -10.96
C ILE A 105 4.43 -14.79 -9.54
N LEU A 106 3.45 -15.64 -9.21
CA LEU A 106 3.40 -16.32 -7.92
C LEU A 106 4.61 -17.23 -7.71
N ALA A 107 4.92 -18.06 -8.71
CA ALA A 107 6.09 -18.94 -8.66
C ALA A 107 7.38 -18.14 -8.51
N LEU A 108 7.56 -17.07 -9.28
CA LEU A 108 8.71 -16.17 -9.17
C LEU A 108 8.81 -15.55 -7.77
N PHE A 109 7.70 -15.12 -7.19
CA PHE A 109 7.66 -14.56 -5.85
C PHE A 109 8.05 -15.60 -4.78
N LEU A 110 7.52 -16.82 -4.87
CA LEU A 110 7.85 -17.91 -3.95
C LEU A 110 9.32 -18.31 -4.05
N VAL A 111 9.85 -18.45 -5.28
CA VAL A 111 11.27 -18.75 -5.51
C VAL A 111 12.16 -17.63 -4.94
N ALA A 112 11.82 -16.36 -5.20
CA ALA A 112 12.56 -15.22 -4.66
C ALA A 112 12.52 -15.17 -3.13
N LEU A 113 11.41 -15.59 -2.51
CA LEU A 113 11.26 -15.62 -1.07
C LEU A 113 12.09 -16.75 -0.44
N VAL A 114 12.08 -17.95 -1.02
CA VAL A 114 12.90 -19.10 -0.58
C VAL A 114 14.39 -18.84 -0.79
N ALA A 115 14.74 -18.23 -1.93
CA ALA A 115 16.13 -17.84 -2.26
C ALA A 115 16.61 -16.61 -1.46
N HIS A 116 15.78 -16.05 -0.56
CA HIS A 116 16.04 -14.81 0.18
C HIS A 116 16.42 -13.61 -0.70
N PHE A 117 15.99 -13.59 -1.94
CA PHE A 117 16.28 -12.50 -2.88
C PHE A 117 15.37 -11.30 -2.60
N LYS A 118 15.74 -10.54 -1.56
CA LYS A 118 14.98 -9.39 -1.03
C LYS A 118 14.53 -8.36 -2.07
N PRO A 119 15.36 -7.97 -3.10
CA PRO A 119 14.94 -6.95 -4.07
C PRO A 119 13.69 -7.35 -4.85
N VAL A 120 13.62 -8.59 -5.33
CA VAL A 120 12.48 -9.08 -6.12
C VAL A 120 11.24 -9.26 -5.24
N SER A 121 11.40 -9.85 -4.05
CA SER A 121 10.30 -10.01 -3.10
C SER A 121 9.69 -8.67 -2.72
N ASN A 122 10.53 -7.66 -2.44
CA ASN A 122 10.08 -6.31 -2.13
C ASN A 122 9.45 -5.57 -3.33
N LEU A 123 9.89 -5.88 -4.56
CA LEU A 123 9.31 -5.27 -5.76
C LEU A 123 7.90 -5.79 -6.02
N LEU A 124 7.70 -7.09 -5.83
CA LEU A 124 6.43 -7.77 -6.12
C LEU A 124 5.40 -7.62 -4.99
N ALA A 125 5.85 -7.44 -3.75
CA ALA A 125 4.95 -7.33 -2.60
C ALA A 125 4.11 -6.05 -2.63
N PRO A 126 2.79 -6.14 -2.47
CA PRO A 126 1.90 -4.99 -2.56
C PRO A 126 2.12 -3.97 -1.45
N TYR A 127 2.41 -4.44 -0.24
CA TYR A 127 2.70 -3.58 0.89
C TYR A 127 4.00 -2.80 0.68
N SER A 128 5.05 -3.47 0.20
CA SER A 128 6.34 -2.85 -0.09
C SER A 128 6.25 -1.86 -1.27
N ALA A 129 5.47 -2.19 -2.30
CA ALA A 129 5.21 -1.27 -3.41
C ALA A 129 4.50 0.01 -2.94
N TYR A 130 3.48 -0.11 -2.08
CA TYR A 130 2.82 1.02 -1.47
C TYR A 130 3.76 1.83 -0.56
N GLY A 131 4.55 1.14 0.28
CA GLY A 131 5.55 1.77 1.15
C GLY A 131 6.58 2.60 0.37
N ARG A 132 7.05 2.09 -0.77
CA ARG A 132 7.95 2.87 -1.66
C ARG A 132 7.29 4.11 -2.22
N ILE A 133 6.03 4.03 -2.64
CA ILE A 133 5.27 5.18 -3.14
C ILE A 133 5.15 6.22 -2.03
N VAL A 134 4.73 5.83 -0.83
CA VAL A 134 4.55 6.75 0.30
C VAL A 134 5.90 7.35 0.72
N SER A 135 6.94 6.54 0.90
CA SER A 135 8.23 7.02 1.41
C SER A 135 9.03 7.87 0.41
N ASN A 136 8.83 7.70 -0.90
CA ASN A 136 9.57 8.46 -1.90
C ASN A 136 8.77 9.61 -2.54
N LEU A 137 7.44 9.54 -2.57
CA LEU A 137 6.60 10.58 -3.16
C LEU A 137 5.87 11.41 -2.10
N PHE A 138 5.23 10.76 -1.11
CA PHE A 138 4.41 11.47 -0.14
C PHE A 138 5.22 11.98 1.06
N ALA A 139 6.23 11.25 1.52
CA ALA A 139 7.05 11.67 2.66
C ALA A 139 7.81 12.99 2.41
N PRO A 140 8.48 13.22 1.27
CA PRO A 140 9.10 14.51 0.99
C PRO A 140 8.09 15.67 0.95
N LEU A 141 6.92 15.44 0.36
CA LEU A 141 5.83 16.43 0.32
C LEU A 141 5.31 16.76 1.71
N TYR A 142 5.14 15.74 2.56
CA TYR A 142 4.70 15.89 3.94
C TYR A 142 5.73 16.68 4.77
N LEU A 143 7.01 16.33 4.66
CA LEU A 143 8.10 17.03 5.35
C LEU A 143 8.26 18.48 4.86
N TRP A 144 8.08 18.73 3.57
CA TRP A 144 8.03 20.09 3.01
C TRP A 144 6.88 20.90 3.60
N GLY A 145 5.69 20.28 3.67
CA GLY A 145 4.53 20.90 4.32
C GLY A 145 4.77 21.21 5.80
N ASN A 146 5.40 20.29 6.54
CA ASN A 146 5.79 20.51 7.93
C ASN A 146 6.78 21.68 8.07
N ASN A 147 7.80 21.75 7.21
CA ASN A 147 8.79 22.84 7.24
C ASN A 147 8.17 24.20 6.90
N LEU A 148 7.19 24.20 5.98
CA LEU A 148 6.41 25.42 5.70
C LEU A 148 5.60 25.88 6.92
N LEU A 149 4.95 24.92 7.60
CA LEU A 149 4.20 25.21 8.84
C LEU A 149 5.14 25.66 9.95
N ALA A 150 6.33 25.07 10.10
CA ALA A 150 7.33 25.48 11.07
C ALA A 150 7.79 26.94 10.81
N TYR A 151 8.06 27.29 9.55
CA TYR A 151 8.41 28.65 9.17
C TYR A 151 7.31 29.68 9.49
N LEU A 152 6.05 29.32 9.22
CA LEU A 152 4.90 30.19 9.53
C LEU A 152 4.67 30.31 11.04
N ALA A 153 4.82 29.20 11.79
CA ALA A 153 4.67 29.17 13.24
C ALA A 153 5.74 30.02 13.95
N GLU A 154 6.98 29.95 13.47
CA GLU A 154 8.10 30.77 13.98
C GLU A 154 7.81 32.27 13.81
N ARG A 155 7.28 32.67 12.65
CA ARG A 155 6.84 34.06 12.42
C ARG A 155 5.67 34.49 13.30
N ALA A 156 4.83 33.55 13.73
CA ALA A 156 3.73 33.79 14.67
C ALA A 156 4.16 33.73 16.15
N GLY A 157 5.46 33.51 16.43
CA GLY A 157 6.00 33.40 17.79
C GLY A 157 5.68 32.06 18.46
N SER A 158 5.30 31.03 17.71
CA SER A 158 4.96 29.69 18.22
C SER A 158 6.03 28.68 17.78
N TYR A 159 6.56 27.92 18.75
CA TYR A 159 7.54 26.83 18.49
C TYR A 159 6.89 25.45 18.51
N ALA A 160 5.61 25.34 18.10
CA ALA A 160 4.88 24.07 18.08
C ALA A 160 5.36 23.10 16.97
N PHE A 161 6.00 23.63 15.93
CA PHE A 161 6.55 22.86 14.82
C PHE A 161 8.05 23.09 14.72
N TYR A 162 8.82 22.05 14.40
CA TYR A 162 10.25 22.13 14.18
C TYR A 162 10.60 21.76 12.73
N THR A 163 11.65 22.33 12.21
CA THR A 163 12.16 22.03 10.87
C THR A 163 12.83 20.67 10.87
N VAL A 164 12.54 19.88 9.85
CA VAL A 164 13.10 18.54 9.64
C VAL A 164 13.81 18.50 8.29
N ASP A 165 14.99 17.87 8.24
CA ASP A 165 15.70 17.70 6.98
C ASP A 165 14.92 16.79 6.02
N VAL A 166 14.68 17.30 4.81
CA VAL A 166 13.98 16.57 3.75
C VAL A 166 14.97 15.68 3.02
N TRP A 167 14.99 14.40 3.35
CA TRP A 167 15.88 13.43 2.72
C TRP A 167 15.19 12.73 1.54
N VAL A 168 15.76 12.86 0.35
CA VAL A 168 15.34 12.15 -0.87
C VAL A 168 16.27 10.94 -1.07
N LYS A 169 15.68 9.72 -1.05
CA LYS A 169 16.40 8.44 -1.08
C LYS A 169 17.07 8.09 -2.42
N GLY A 170 17.51 9.04 -3.19
CA GLY A 170 18.17 8.84 -4.48
C GLY A 170 17.22 8.81 -5.69
N ALA A 171 17.74 9.25 -6.83
CA ALA A 171 16.95 9.42 -8.06
C ALA A 171 16.38 8.10 -8.61
N ALA A 172 17.14 7.00 -8.50
CA ALA A 172 16.69 5.69 -8.97
C ALA A 172 15.47 5.16 -8.20
N THR A 173 15.47 5.28 -6.87
CA THR A 173 14.35 4.84 -6.03
C THR A 173 13.12 5.71 -6.23
N LEU A 174 13.32 7.01 -6.44
CA LEU A 174 12.26 7.95 -6.78
C LEU A 174 11.64 7.60 -8.14
N ALA A 175 12.47 7.33 -9.16
CA ALA A 175 12.00 6.94 -10.49
C ALA A 175 11.18 5.65 -10.44
N VAL A 176 11.66 4.61 -9.75
CA VAL A 176 10.91 3.35 -9.58
C VAL A 176 9.59 3.58 -8.83
N ALA A 177 9.57 4.42 -7.79
CA ALA A 177 8.35 4.75 -7.07
C ALA A 177 7.35 5.51 -7.95
N ALA A 178 7.82 6.50 -8.73
CA ALA A 178 7.00 7.27 -9.65
C ALA A 178 6.41 6.40 -10.76
N VAL A 179 7.22 5.56 -11.40
CA VAL A 179 6.76 4.62 -12.44
C VAL A 179 5.72 3.65 -11.88
N THR A 180 5.98 3.05 -10.71
CA THR A 180 5.01 2.15 -10.05
C THR A 180 3.71 2.88 -9.73
N PHE A 181 3.77 4.09 -9.23
CA PHE A 181 2.58 4.90 -8.92
C PHE A 181 1.77 5.19 -10.18
N ILE A 182 2.42 5.65 -11.25
CA ILE A 182 1.76 5.98 -12.53
C ILE A 182 1.11 4.72 -13.12
N VAL A 183 1.84 3.61 -13.19
CA VAL A 183 1.31 2.34 -13.73
C VAL A 183 0.09 1.88 -12.95
N LEU A 184 0.16 1.87 -11.60
CA LEU A 184 -0.95 1.48 -10.75
C LEU A 184 -2.14 2.42 -10.88
N ALA A 185 -1.91 3.73 -10.93
CA ALA A 185 -2.96 4.72 -11.09
C ALA A 185 -3.66 4.59 -12.46
N VAL A 186 -2.89 4.43 -13.55
CA VAL A 186 -3.45 4.25 -14.90
C VAL A 186 -4.25 2.95 -15.01
N LEU A 187 -3.73 1.83 -14.49
CA LEU A 187 -4.45 0.57 -14.48
C LEU A 187 -5.74 0.65 -13.65
N ALA A 188 -5.69 1.27 -12.47
CA ALA A 188 -6.85 1.46 -11.62
C ALA A 188 -7.87 2.41 -12.27
N TRP A 189 -7.42 3.43 -12.99
CA TRP A 189 -8.28 4.38 -13.69
C TRP A 189 -8.99 3.76 -14.89
N ARG A 190 -8.31 2.90 -15.66
CA ARG A 190 -8.88 2.28 -16.87
C ARG A 190 -9.77 1.09 -16.57
N ASN A 191 -9.33 0.17 -15.71
CA ASN A 191 -9.92 -1.16 -15.54
C ASN A 191 -10.23 -1.52 -14.07
N GLY A 192 -10.11 -0.58 -13.14
CA GLY A 192 -10.34 -0.85 -11.71
C GLY A 192 -9.21 -1.65 -11.07
N ARG A 193 -9.52 -2.71 -10.32
CA ARG A 193 -8.56 -3.54 -9.57
C ARG A 193 -7.75 -4.51 -10.43
N THR A 194 -7.38 -4.14 -11.64
CA THR A 194 -6.69 -5.07 -12.57
C THR A 194 -5.37 -5.56 -12.01
N TYR A 195 -4.56 -4.71 -11.40
CA TYR A 195 -3.27 -5.13 -10.85
C TYR A 195 -3.42 -6.22 -9.78
N CYS A 196 -4.33 -6.04 -8.81
CA CYS A 196 -4.59 -7.07 -7.80
C CYS A 196 -5.22 -8.34 -8.38
N ASN A 197 -5.92 -8.24 -9.52
CA ASN A 197 -6.61 -9.38 -10.12
C ASN A 197 -5.74 -10.17 -11.13
N THR A 198 -4.78 -9.50 -11.80
CA THR A 198 -3.95 -10.11 -12.84
C THR A 198 -2.53 -10.38 -12.40
N VAL A 199 -1.94 -9.53 -11.56
CA VAL A 199 -0.53 -9.61 -11.16
C VAL A 199 -0.38 -10.24 -9.77
N LEU A 200 -1.24 -9.87 -8.83
CA LEU A 200 -1.16 -10.36 -7.45
C LEU A 200 -2.02 -11.61 -7.26
N SER A 201 -1.46 -12.75 -7.53
CA SER A 201 -2.12 -14.06 -7.34
C SER A 201 -2.12 -14.58 -5.90
N LEU A 202 -1.49 -13.86 -4.95
CA LEU A 202 -1.30 -14.30 -3.58
C LEU A 202 -2.58 -14.58 -2.77
N ILE A 203 -3.76 -14.24 -3.30
CA ILE A 203 -5.03 -14.30 -2.55
C ILE A 203 -6.11 -15.09 -3.31
N HIS A 204 -5.74 -15.77 -4.38
CA HIS A 204 -6.64 -16.62 -5.16
C HIS A 204 -6.33 -18.13 -5.02
N ILE A 205 -5.75 -18.51 -3.89
CA ILE A 205 -5.67 -19.92 -3.51
C ILE A 205 -7.04 -20.36 -2.99
#